data_8b0882565d709cac1bbc3eec85c5401b
#
_entry.id   8b0882565d709cac1bbc3eec85c5401b
#
_cell.length_a   1.000
_cell.length_b   1.000
_cell.length_c   1.000
_cell.angle_alpha   90.00
_cell.angle_beta   90.00
_cell.angle_gamma   90.00
#
_symmetry.space_group_name_H-M   'P 1'
#
loop_
_entity.id
_entity.type
_entity.pdbx_description
1 polymer ?
#
loop_
_entity_poly.entity_id
_entity_poly.type
_entity_poly.pdbx_seq_one_letter_code
_entity_poly.pdbx_strand_id
1 'polypeptide(L)'
;MKRRFRNILIYVLVLIFVLVMAVPTCSFAEIPPYSDDYEEVSVKVNGKSVKDVAFTIKGNVYIKVETLKKYGDMSKLTVDLSNKKLTFNSTKLDLNLGNADVSKFVEENAGECFIPLKVFDDENGQSATYVPLGPVAQLAKLAWSYSGHMLLISQYSKSTNLATAGVITQSVSSLKNKSIASLSTGEKVFIIKETNSFYKVESIDGSQYYVNKEEIKKVDDVSQLSDFEYIPTSKDRFTEKINLGWLPLAENAVRTPLPPEDSNGIDVLSPIWLHSPADQNGYVRQLCDYGYVQLAHQMGYKVWMCANNCFTETGTTKYTTKLLADEKMSNRVIAQYLLYACLYEVDGINLDYETLTTSDKNNFTKFNQKLGAYCDQLGLTYSIAVYPYSSYNSLIYDFEKLGECSDYLAPMMYANLTSNANVQSIADYSWYTQSISNLAKVVPSEKILLGTPLFTRYWYVNSDGKVVDANNYKQYTGTIAMGSVQEKIKGKNYTKTWDSFTKQYVLTYPSDTGYDVKMWIEDEQSLAYRLQYVNDANLAGTACWALTQEYDGMLHIFDEVYHQGVDPSSYITEK
;
A
#
# COMPACT_ATOMS: atom_id res chain seq x y z
N MET A 1 -19.01 -41.15 1.03
CA MET A 1 -18.15 -40.18 1.74
C MET A 1 -16.84 -39.90 0.99
N LYS A 2 -15.99 -40.85 0.64
CA LYS A 2 -14.72 -40.59 -0.08
C LYS A 2 -14.84 -39.85 -1.43
N ARG A 3 -15.92 -40.02 -2.19
CA ARG A 3 -16.14 -39.32 -3.46
C ARG A 3 -16.53 -37.85 -3.27
N ARG A 4 -17.25 -37.47 -2.17
CA ARG A 4 -17.58 -36.10 -1.84
C ARG A 4 -16.35 -35.30 -1.35
N PHE A 5 -15.50 -35.93 -0.56
CA PHE A 5 -14.24 -35.30 -0.09
C PHE A 5 -13.27 -35.04 -1.24
N ARG A 6 -13.18 -35.96 -2.22
CA ARG A 6 -12.32 -35.74 -3.39
C ARG A 6 -12.81 -34.63 -4.30
N ASN A 7 -14.11 -34.43 -4.38
CA ASN A 7 -14.67 -33.30 -5.14
C ASN A 7 -14.48 -31.95 -4.41
N ILE A 8 -14.59 -31.92 -3.09
CA ILE A 8 -14.32 -30.72 -2.28
C ILE A 8 -12.83 -30.34 -2.36
N LEU A 9 -11.92 -31.30 -2.30
CA LEU A 9 -10.48 -31.04 -2.45
C LEU A 9 -10.12 -30.54 -3.86
N ILE A 10 -10.81 -31.05 -4.88
CA ILE A 10 -10.67 -30.55 -6.26
C ILE A 10 -11.23 -29.14 -6.39
N TYR A 11 -12.33 -28.80 -5.71
CA TYR A 11 -12.89 -27.44 -5.70
C TYR A 11 -11.98 -26.42 -5.01
N VAL A 12 -11.34 -26.78 -3.91
CA VAL A 12 -10.37 -25.93 -3.21
C VAL A 12 -9.10 -25.72 -4.05
N LEU A 13 -8.56 -26.78 -4.64
CA LEU A 13 -7.40 -26.70 -5.55
C LEU A 13 -7.71 -25.93 -6.84
N VAL A 14 -8.95 -25.96 -7.30
CA VAL A 14 -9.40 -25.26 -8.50
C VAL A 14 -9.64 -23.76 -8.22
N LEU A 15 -10.14 -23.40 -7.03
CA LEU A 15 -10.21 -21.99 -6.62
C LEU A 15 -8.82 -21.36 -6.49
N ILE A 16 -7.88 -22.06 -5.87
CA ILE A 16 -6.47 -21.63 -5.76
C ILE A 16 -5.85 -21.39 -7.14
N PHE A 17 -6.15 -22.25 -8.12
CA PHE A 17 -5.60 -22.12 -9.47
C PHE A 17 -6.28 -21.05 -10.33
N VAL A 18 -7.47 -20.61 -9.98
CA VAL A 18 -8.22 -19.56 -10.71
C VAL A 18 -7.75 -18.17 -10.31
N LEU A 19 -7.43 -17.97 -9.04
CA LEU A 19 -6.80 -16.72 -8.58
C LEU A 19 -5.34 -16.59 -9.04
N VAL A 20 -4.59 -17.71 -9.11
CA VAL A 20 -3.23 -17.75 -9.67
C VAL A 20 -3.18 -17.40 -11.17
N MET A 21 -4.28 -17.66 -11.91
CA MET A 21 -4.36 -17.27 -13.33
C MET A 21 -5.01 -15.89 -13.55
N ALA A 22 -5.56 -15.29 -12.48
CA ALA A 22 -6.06 -13.90 -12.52
C ALA A 22 -4.94 -12.85 -12.32
N VAL A 23 -3.77 -13.27 -11.85
CA VAL A 23 -2.58 -12.47 -12.13
C VAL A 23 -2.30 -12.72 -13.61
N PRO A 24 -2.51 -11.75 -14.48
CA PRO A 24 -2.02 -11.91 -15.83
C PRO A 24 -0.55 -12.28 -15.68
N THR A 25 -0.08 -13.30 -16.39
CA THR A 25 1.22 -13.18 -16.98
C THR A 25 1.09 -12.04 -18.00
N CYS A 26 0.75 -10.84 -17.50
CA CYS A 26 1.19 -9.65 -18.13
C CYS A 26 2.69 -9.85 -18.18
N SER A 27 3.24 -10.06 -19.35
CA SER A 27 4.51 -9.46 -19.60
C SER A 27 4.27 -8.01 -19.17
N PHE A 28 4.56 -7.73 -17.88
CA PHE A 28 4.66 -6.36 -17.45
C PHE A 28 5.60 -5.78 -18.48
N ALA A 29 5.11 -4.88 -19.30
CA ALA A 29 5.97 -4.06 -20.13
C ALA A 29 7.06 -3.67 -19.15
N GLU A 30 8.31 -4.05 -19.44
CA GLU A 30 9.42 -3.73 -18.54
C GLU A 30 9.19 -2.28 -18.19
N ILE A 31 8.85 -2.02 -16.91
CA ILE A 31 8.67 -0.64 -16.45
C ILE A 31 10.02 -0.04 -16.76
N PRO A 32 10.08 0.93 -17.70
CA PRO A 32 11.37 1.42 -18.16
C PRO A 32 12.15 1.83 -16.90
N PRO A 33 13.42 1.51 -16.83
CA PRO A 33 14.23 1.96 -15.71
C PRO A 33 13.99 3.47 -15.55
N TYR A 34 13.98 4.01 -14.33
CA TYR A 34 13.87 5.45 -14.05
C TYR A 34 15.04 6.24 -14.72
N SER A 35 15.44 5.82 -15.86
CA SER A 35 16.62 6.35 -16.54
C SER A 35 16.56 7.85 -16.72
N ASP A 36 15.37 8.44 -16.68
CA ASP A 36 15.19 9.83 -17.06
C ASP A 36 14.67 10.75 -15.93
N ASP A 37 14.36 10.21 -14.72
CA ASP A 37 13.68 11.00 -13.67
C ASP A 37 14.46 11.17 -12.36
N TYR A 38 15.72 10.76 -12.28
CA TYR A 38 16.54 11.04 -11.09
C TYR A 38 17.53 12.17 -11.36
N GLU A 39 17.64 13.05 -10.37
CA GLU A 39 18.59 14.16 -10.40
C GLU A 39 19.73 13.90 -9.42
N GLU A 40 20.94 14.22 -9.85
CA GLU A 40 22.10 14.24 -8.99
C GLU A 40 22.10 15.53 -8.15
N VAL A 41 22.30 15.40 -6.85
CA VAL A 41 22.32 16.55 -5.94
C VAL A 41 23.61 16.60 -5.12
N SER A 42 24.09 17.80 -4.89
CA SER A 42 25.26 18.05 -4.05
C SER A 42 24.95 17.77 -2.58
N VAL A 43 25.92 17.26 -1.86
CA VAL A 43 25.78 16.89 -0.44
C VAL A 43 26.71 17.77 0.43
N LYS A 44 26.13 18.31 1.51
CA LYS A 44 26.91 18.90 2.61
C LYS A 44 26.67 18.10 3.88
N VAL A 45 27.73 17.80 4.61
CA VAL A 45 27.65 17.16 5.92
C VAL A 45 28.28 18.07 6.96
N ASN A 46 27.53 18.39 8.01
CA ASN A 46 27.94 19.35 9.05
C ASN A 46 28.44 20.69 8.45
N GLY A 47 27.71 21.19 7.45
CA GLY A 47 28.02 22.45 6.75
C GLY A 47 29.16 22.41 5.73
N LYS A 48 29.82 21.25 5.55
CA LYS A 48 30.95 21.11 4.62
C LYS A 48 30.56 20.27 3.41
N SER A 49 30.86 20.77 2.21
CA SER A 49 30.64 20.00 0.97
C SER A 49 31.45 18.71 0.98
N VAL A 50 30.84 17.62 0.53
CA VAL A 50 31.49 16.32 0.31
C VAL A 50 31.51 16.02 -1.18
N LYS A 51 32.40 15.09 -1.59
CA LYS A 51 32.54 14.71 -3.00
C LYS A 51 31.44 13.76 -3.45
N ASP A 52 30.84 13.02 -2.49
CA ASP A 52 29.77 12.09 -2.81
C ASP A 52 28.52 12.88 -3.20
N VAL A 53 27.80 12.34 -4.14
CA VAL A 53 26.51 12.87 -4.58
C VAL A 53 25.38 12.01 -4.02
N ALA A 54 24.22 12.61 -3.86
CA ALA A 54 22.98 11.93 -3.62
C ALA A 54 22.15 11.93 -4.91
N PHE A 55 21.19 11.02 -4.99
CA PHE A 55 20.19 11.06 -6.05
C PHE A 55 18.84 11.41 -5.47
N THR A 56 18.05 12.19 -6.22
CA THR A 56 16.67 12.42 -5.90
C THR A 56 15.79 11.89 -7.03
N ILE A 57 14.66 11.34 -6.64
CA ILE A 57 13.57 11.00 -7.55
C ILE A 57 12.37 11.78 -7.06
N LYS A 58 12.00 12.85 -7.78
CA LYS A 58 10.89 13.75 -7.40
C LYS A 58 10.93 14.17 -5.90
N GLY A 59 12.12 14.53 -5.42
CA GLY A 59 12.34 14.98 -4.04
C GLY A 59 12.71 13.89 -3.04
N ASN A 60 12.71 12.63 -3.45
CA ASN A 60 13.12 11.53 -2.59
C ASN A 60 14.62 11.29 -2.67
N VAL A 61 15.25 11.26 -1.53
CA VAL A 61 16.71 11.33 -1.45
C VAL A 61 17.31 9.95 -1.17
N TYR A 62 18.27 9.59 -2.00
CA TYR A 62 19.10 8.38 -1.85
C TYR A 62 20.56 8.78 -1.70
N ILE A 63 21.21 8.34 -0.64
CA ILE A 63 22.64 8.59 -0.41
C ILE A 63 23.47 7.32 -0.65
N LYS A 64 24.73 7.50 -1.07
CA LYS A 64 25.66 6.36 -1.18
C LYS A 64 25.79 5.63 0.15
N VAL A 65 25.86 4.32 0.11
CA VAL A 65 26.10 3.49 1.29
C VAL A 65 27.41 3.88 1.98
N GLU A 66 28.42 4.26 1.21
CA GLU A 66 29.71 4.75 1.72
C GLU A 66 29.56 6.05 2.52
N THR A 67 28.70 6.96 2.06
CA THR A 67 28.38 8.22 2.78
C THR A 67 27.68 7.91 4.10
N LEU A 68 26.68 6.98 4.07
CA LEU A 68 26.04 6.53 5.29
C LEU A 68 27.05 5.91 6.27
N LYS A 69 27.89 4.98 5.83
CA LYS A 69 28.93 4.34 6.67
C LYS A 69 29.90 5.33 7.27
N LYS A 70 30.23 6.39 6.54
CA LYS A 70 31.22 7.39 6.97
C LYS A 70 30.66 8.36 8.01
N TYR A 71 29.38 8.71 7.92
CA TYR A 71 28.79 9.79 8.72
C TYR A 71 27.69 9.33 9.65
N GLY A 72 27.01 8.21 9.35
CA GLY A 72 25.97 7.64 10.20
C GLY A 72 26.52 6.81 11.36
N ASP A 73 25.72 6.64 12.39
CA ASP A 73 25.97 5.65 13.43
C ASP A 73 25.59 4.25 12.93
N MET A 74 26.60 3.45 12.66
CA MET A 74 26.43 2.08 12.15
C MET A 74 26.46 1.02 13.25
N SER A 75 26.44 1.40 14.54
CA SER A 75 26.59 0.46 15.65
C SER A 75 25.48 -0.61 15.71
N LYS A 76 24.28 -0.27 15.18
CA LYS A 76 23.10 -1.13 15.17
C LYS A 76 22.65 -1.53 13.76
N LEU A 77 23.36 -1.05 12.74
CA LEU A 77 23.03 -1.24 11.34
C LEU A 77 24.09 -2.08 10.62
N THR A 78 23.67 -3.01 9.79
CA THR A 78 24.57 -3.84 8.99
C THR A 78 24.19 -3.73 7.51
N VAL A 79 25.15 -3.45 6.66
CA VAL A 79 24.97 -3.38 5.21
C VAL A 79 25.38 -4.70 4.56
N ASP A 80 24.47 -5.35 3.89
CA ASP A 80 24.67 -6.51 3.04
C ASP A 80 24.54 -6.10 1.57
N LEU A 81 25.66 -5.85 0.92
CA LEU A 81 25.70 -5.47 -0.49
C LEU A 81 25.31 -6.61 -1.42
N SER A 82 25.59 -7.85 -1.03
CA SER A 82 25.30 -9.04 -1.86
C SER A 82 23.78 -9.25 -2.01
N ASN A 83 23.04 -9.07 -0.91
CA ASN A 83 21.58 -9.17 -0.89
C ASN A 83 20.88 -7.82 -1.05
N LYS A 84 21.63 -6.73 -1.26
CA LYS A 84 21.12 -5.37 -1.41
C LYS A 84 20.20 -4.96 -0.25
N LYS A 85 20.63 -5.18 0.97
CA LYS A 85 19.86 -4.90 2.20
C LYS A 85 20.72 -4.17 3.23
N LEU A 86 20.09 -3.23 3.93
CA LEU A 86 20.55 -2.71 5.21
C LEU A 86 19.68 -3.39 6.29
N THR A 87 20.30 -4.09 7.23
CA THR A 87 19.62 -4.86 8.26
C THR A 87 19.81 -4.25 9.65
N PHE A 88 18.82 -4.40 10.50
CA PHE A 88 18.86 -4.01 11.90
C PHE A 88 17.97 -4.95 12.72
N ASN A 89 18.20 -4.99 14.05
CA ASN A 89 17.40 -5.82 14.93
C ASN A 89 16.62 -4.94 15.91
N SER A 90 15.29 -5.03 15.89
CA SER A 90 14.40 -4.22 16.74
C SER A 90 14.71 -4.36 18.25
N THR A 91 15.13 -5.54 18.72
CA THR A 91 15.47 -5.78 20.14
C THR A 91 16.71 -5.01 20.61
N LYS A 92 17.45 -4.37 19.71
CA LYS A 92 18.64 -3.56 20.00
C LYS A 92 18.41 -2.07 19.81
N LEU A 93 17.23 -1.70 19.38
CA LEU A 93 16.83 -0.31 19.15
C LEU A 93 16.14 0.24 20.41
N ASP A 94 16.19 1.54 20.53
CA ASP A 94 15.36 2.32 21.44
C ASP A 94 14.31 3.02 20.57
N LEU A 95 13.11 2.45 20.54
CA LEU A 95 12.02 2.92 19.69
C LEU A 95 11.05 3.82 20.49
N ASN A 96 10.74 4.98 19.94
CA ASN A 96 9.63 5.80 20.39
C ASN A 96 8.60 5.91 19.25
N LEU A 97 7.55 5.11 19.31
CA LEU A 97 6.45 5.16 18.34
C LEU A 97 5.28 6.02 18.84
N GLY A 98 5.53 6.95 19.79
CA GLY A 98 4.50 7.81 20.36
C GLY A 98 3.52 7.09 21.29
N ASN A 99 3.67 5.79 21.49
CA ASN A 99 2.94 4.95 22.43
C ASN A 99 3.89 3.92 23.03
N ALA A 100 4.06 3.94 24.37
CA ALA A 100 5.05 3.11 25.05
C ALA A 100 4.77 1.60 24.94
N ASP A 101 3.50 1.21 24.96
CA ASP A 101 3.12 -0.21 24.87
C ASP A 101 3.37 -0.75 23.46
N VAL A 102 3.06 0.05 22.42
CA VAL A 102 3.33 -0.32 21.02
C VAL A 102 4.84 -0.36 20.78
N SER A 103 5.59 0.65 21.24
CA SER A 103 7.05 0.69 21.12
C SER A 103 7.69 -0.57 21.70
N LYS A 104 7.33 -0.90 22.94
CA LYS A 104 7.81 -2.10 23.60
C LYS A 104 7.42 -3.38 22.86
N PHE A 105 6.17 -3.48 22.41
CA PHE A 105 5.72 -4.65 21.65
C PHE A 105 6.54 -4.83 20.36
N VAL A 106 6.80 -3.75 19.63
CA VAL A 106 7.58 -3.79 18.39
C VAL A 106 9.04 -4.16 18.66
N GLU A 107 9.67 -3.55 19.66
CA GLU A 107 11.04 -3.88 20.06
C GLU A 107 11.20 -5.37 20.39
N GLU A 108 10.30 -5.90 21.22
CA GLU A 108 10.40 -7.29 21.69
C GLU A 108 10.09 -8.33 20.59
N ASN A 109 9.29 -7.99 19.58
CA ASN A 109 8.73 -8.97 18.67
C ASN A 109 9.20 -8.85 17.22
N ALA A 110 9.48 -7.67 16.68
CA ALA A 110 9.79 -7.53 15.24
C ALA A 110 11.08 -8.28 14.82
N GLY A 111 12.09 -8.30 15.69
CA GLY A 111 13.33 -9.05 15.44
C GLY A 111 14.19 -8.40 14.37
N GLU A 112 14.75 -9.20 13.46
CA GLU A 112 15.55 -8.69 12.37
C GLU A 112 14.68 -8.09 11.28
N CYS A 113 14.96 -6.83 10.93
CA CYS A 113 14.27 -6.06 9.90
C CYS A 113 15.28 -5.57 8.87
N PHE A 114 14.80 -5.15 7.70
CA PHE A 114 15.68 -4.63 6.65
C PHE A 114 15.07 -3.50 5.84
N ILE A 115 15.94 -2.70 5.25
CA ILE A 115 15.62 -1.66 4.28
C ILE A 115 16.30 -2.02 2.96
N PRO A 116 15.56 -2.11 1.83
CA PRO A 116 16.14 -2.43 0.52
C PRO A 116 17.09 -1.33 0.07
N LEU A 117 18.24 -1.74 -0.49
CA LEU A 117 19.16 -0.84 -1.15
C LEU A 117 18.85 -0.75 -2.64
N LYS A 118 19.12 0.41 -3.23
CA LYS A 118 18.95 0.67 -4.67
C LYS A 118 20.33 0.75 -5.34
N VAL A 119 20.38 0.45 -6.63
CA VAL A 119 21.58 0.63 -7.44
C VAL A 119 21.28 1.71 -8.47
N PHE A 120 22.12 2.72 -8.53
CA PHE A 120 22.07 3.77 -9.55
C PHE A 120 23.40 3.83 -10.29
N ASP A 121 23.33 4.17 -11.56
CA ASP A 121 24.51 4.46 -12.38
C ASP A 121 24.79 5.97 -12.30
N ASP A 122 26.06 6.34 -12.09
CA ASP A 122 26.48 7.72 -12.19
C ASP A 122 26.57 8.19 -13.65
N GLU A 123 26.85 9.47 -13.87
CA GLU A 123 27.01 10.06 -15.22
C GLU A 123 28.09 9.40 -16.06
N ASN A 124 29.00 8.64 -15.45
CA ASN A 124 30.08 7.89 -16.12
C ASN A 124 29.69 6.42 -16.34
N GLY A 125 28.46 6.02 -15.98
CA GLY A 125 28.00 4.64 -16.08
C GLY A 125 28.57 3.70 -15.01
N GLN A 126 29.09 4.24 -13.89
CA GLN A 126 29.55 3.42 -12.77
C GLN A 126 28.41 3.18 -11.80
N SER A 127 28.06 1.90 -11.62
CA SER A 127 27.03 1.51 -10.66
C SER A 127 27.50 1.66 -9.22
N ALA A 128 26.69 2.30 -8.38
CA ALA A 128 26.91 2.38 -6.95
C ALA A 128 25.63 2.03 -6.18
N THR A 129 25.79 1.59 -4.93
CA THR A 129 24.66 1.22 -4.07
C THR A 129 24.28 2.38 -3.18
N TYR A 130 23.00 2.64 -3.11
CA TYR A 130 22.37 3.75 -2.38
C TYR A 130 21.35 3.24 -1.39
N VAL A 131 21.14 4.01 -0.33
CA VAL A 131 20.12 3.77 0.68
C VAL A 131 19.10 4.91 0.68
N PRO A 132 17.80 4.63 0.80
CA PRO A 132 16.80 5.68 0.98
C PRO A 132 17.04 6.38 2.32
N LEU A 133 17.24 7.70 2.30
CA LEU A 133 17.66 8.45 3.49
C LEU A 133 16.54 8.55 4.51
N GLY A 134 15.28 8.75 4.08
CA GLY A 134 14.13 8.93 4.96
C GLY A 134 14.06 7.88 6.08
N PRO A 135 13.85 6.59 5.77
CA PRO A 135 13.67 5.55 6.80
C PRO A 135 14.96 5.23 7.57
N VAL A 136 16.12 5.65 7.09
CA VAL A 136 17.42 5.29 7.65
C VAL A 136 18.03 6.40 8.51
N ALA A 137 17.68 7.65 8.24
CA ALA A 137 18.37 8.79 8.85
C ALA A 137 18.34 8.76 10.37
N GLN A 138 17.16 8.54 10.96
CA GLN A 138 17.03 8.48 12.42
C GLN A 138 17.81 7.29 13.00
N LEU A 139 17.67 6.09 12.42
CA LEU A 139 18.39 4.89 12.85
C LEU A 139 19.92 5.09 12.81
N ALA A 140 20.41 5.91 11.88
CA ALA A 140 21.82 6.27 11.74
C ALA A 140 22.19 7.55 12.51
N LYS A 141 21.32 8.08 13.38
CA LYS A 141 21.53 9.32 14.13
C LYS A 141 21.92 10.51 13.25
N LEU A 142 21.23 10.65 12.12
CA LEU A 142 21.38 11.75 11.17
C LEU A 142 20.12 12.60 11.12
N ALA A 143 20.29 13.91 11.13
CA ALA A 143 19.28 14.86 10.69
C ALA A 143 19.57 15.25 9.25
N TRP A 144 18.53 15.49 8.45
CA TRP A 144 18.70 15.88 7.06
C TRP A 144 17.60 16.81 6.57
N SER A 145 17.93 17.59 5.58
CA SER A 145 17.01 18.44 4.84
C SER A 145 17.44 18.49 3.37
N TYR A 146 16.47 18.60 2.48
CA TYR A 146 16.71 18.77 1.06
C TYR A 146 16.07 20.08 0.59
N SER A 147 16.87 20.90 -0.07
CA SER A 147 16.41 22.18 -0.63
C SER A 147 16.99 22.40 -2.03
N GLY A 148 16.14 22.42 -3.02
CA GLY A 148 16.52 22.63 -4.41
C GLY A 148 17.45 21.53 -4.95
N HIS A 149 18.75 21.82 -5.06
CA HIS A 149 19.75 20.87 -5.58
C HIS A 149 20.78 20.48 -4.51
N MET A 150 20.45 20.65 -3.23
CA MET A 150 21.38 20.40 -2.15
C MET A 150 20.77 19.60 -1.02
N LEU A 151 21.46 18.52 -0.66
CA LEU A 151 21.19 17.71 0.51
C LEU A 151 22.08 18.18 1.67
N LEU A 152 21.46 18.52 2.78
CA LEU A 152 22.13 18.86 4.03
C LEU A 152 21.99 17.70 5.01
N ILE A 153 23.10 17.28 5.59
CA ILE A 153 23.14 16.19 6.60
C ILE A 153 23.88 16.70 7.83
N SER A 154 23.34 16.43 9.02
CA SER A 154 23.98 16.74 10.29
C SER A 154 24.02 15.50 11.18
N GLN A 155 25.19 15.27 11.82
CA GLN A 155 25.38 14.16 12.75
C GLN A 155 24.94 14.58 14.15
N TYR A 156 23.99 13.86 14.77
CA TYR A 156 23.56 14.13 16.15
C TYR A 156 24.69 14.02 17.14
N SER A 157 25.54 13.01 17.00
CA SER A 157 26.68 12.76 17.91
C SER A 157 27.72 13.89 17.97
N LYS A 158 27.66 14.84 17.04
CA LYS A 158 28.59 15.98 16.99
C LYS A 158 27.94 17.32 17.39
N SER A 159 26.67 17.31 17.76
CA SER A 159 25.96 18.51 18.17
C SER A 159 25.83 18.56 19.70
N THR A 160 26.43 19.56 20.32
CA THR A 160 26.26 19.85 21.76
C THR A 160 25.04 20.72 22.04
N ASN A 161 24.37 21.22 21.00
CA ASN A 161 23.28 22.20 21.08
C ASN A 161 22.00 21.74 20.41
N LEU A 162 21.81 20.42 20.30
CA LEU A 162 20.58 19.87 19.74
C LEU A 162 19.40 20.15 20.67
N ALA A 163 18.27 20.52 20.08
CA ALA A 163 17.01 20.72 20.79
C ALA A 163 15.84 20.27 19.90
N THR A 164 14.71 20.00 20.50
CA THR A 164 13.46 19.69 19.81
C THR A 164 12.48 20.84 20.04
N ALA A 165 11.86 21.30 18.96
CA ALA A 165 10.77 22.27 19.04
C ALA A 165 9.53 21.59 19.66
N GLY A 166 9.03 22.17 20.75
CA GLY A 166 7.76 21.80 21.39
C GLY A 166 6.57 22.36 20.61
N VAL A 167 5.50 22.64 21.31
CA VAL A 167 4.36 23.35 20.71
C VAL A 167 4.78 24.78 20.40
N ILE A 168 4.97 25.11 19.13
CA ILE A 168 5.40 26.42 18.68
C ILE A 168 4.19 27.32 18.52
N THR A 169 4.10 28.35 19.36
CA THR A 169 3.07 29.37 19.26
C THR A 169 3.50 30.53 18.35
N GLN A 170 4.79 30.80 18.33
CA GLN A 170 5.36 31.84 17.47
C GLN A 170 6.85 31.63 17.23
N SER A 171 7.25 31.56 15.97
CA SER A 171 8.64 31.69 15.56
C SER A 171 8.81 32.90 14.66
N VAL A 172 9.94 33.62 14.78
CA VAL A 172 10.21 34.79 13.98
C VAL A 172 11.61 34.74 13.39
N SER A 173 11.77 35.18 12.14
CA SER A 173 13.08 35.25 11.48
C SER A 173 13.95 36.39 12.04
N SER A 174 13.34 37.39 12.64
CA SER A 174 14.03 38.53 13.25
C SER A 174 13.20 39.14 14.37
N LEU A 175 13.83 39.37 15.53
CA LEU A 175 13.20 40.05 16.66
C LEU A 175 12.83 41.53 16.34
N LYS A 176 13.48 42.13 15.34
CA LYS A 176 13.19 43.52 14.94
C LYS A 176 11.98 43.61 14.01
N ASN A 177 11.82 42.69 13.11
CA ASN A 177 10.82 42.80 12.03
C ASN A 177 9.53 42.04 12.31
N LYS A 178 9.47 41.22 13.37
CA LYS A 178 8.30 40.40 13.73
C LYS A 178 7.69 39.62 12.56
N SER A 179 8.48 39.33 11.52
CA SER A 179 8.02 38.44 10.45
C SER A 179 7.87 37.02 10.98
N ILE A 180 6.69 36.47 10.81
CA ILE A 180 6.42 35.09 11.21
C ILE A 180 7.20 34.16 10.27
N ALA A 181 7.93 33.24 10.86
CA ALA A 181 8.60 32.15 10.17
C ALA A 181 7.91 30.83 10.54
N SER A 182 8.03 29.82 9.73
CA SER A 182 7.49 28.49 10.05
C SER A 182 8.58 27.60 10.64
N LEU A 183 8.32 27.10 11.85
CA LEU A 183 9.06 26.06 12.51
C LEU A 183 8.02 25.09 13.05
N SER A 184 8.13 23.82 12.69
CA SER A 184 7.13 22.82 13.03
C SER A 184 7.34 22.25 14.42
N THR A 185 6.26 21.87 15.09
CA THR A 185 6.32 21.11 16.35
C THR A 185 7.04 19.78 16.12
N GLY A 186 7.96 19.45 17.01
CA GLY A 186 8.77 18.24 16.90
C GLY A 186 10.02 18.38 16.03
N GLU A 187 10.17 19.49 15.30
CA GLU A 187 11.35 19.74 14.47
C GLU A 187 12.61 19.80 15.32
N LYS A 188 13.67 19.13 14.87
CA LYS A 188 14.98 19.15 15.53
C LYS A 188 15.76 20.35 15.05
N VAL A 189 16.27 21.14 16.00
CA VAL A 189 16.97 22.40 15.74
C VAL A 189 18.26 22.49 16.54
N PHE A 190 19.18 23.34 16.11
CA PHE A 190 20.45 23.61 16.84
C PHE A 190 20.36 24.96 17.50
N ILE A 191 20.56 25.04 18.81
CA ILE A 191 20.62 26.31 19.54
C ILE A 191 21.96 26.97 19.22
N ILE A 192 21.91 28.12 18.52
CA ILE A 192 23.11 28.88 18.16
C ILE A 192 23.35 30.05 19.07
N LYS A 193 22.31 30.56 19.76
CA LYS A 193 22.44 31.63 20.72
C LYS A 193 21.27 31.62 21.72
N GLU A 194 21.59 31.89 22.96
CA GLU A 194 20.63 32.14 24.02
C GLU A 194 20.50 33.66 24.29
N THR A 195 19.27 34.12 24.46
CA THR A 195 18.93 35.46 24.94
C THR A 195 18.09 35.34 26.21
N ASN A 196 17.67 36.46 26.83
CA ASN A 196 16.90 36.42 28.06
C ASN A 196 15.58 35.63 27.91
N SER A 197 14.85 35.82 26.82
CA SER A 197 13.51 35.22 26.59
C SER A 197 13.45 34.26 25.43
N PHE A 198 14.43 34.26 24.55
CA PHE A 198 14.42 33.47 23.31
C PHE A 198 15.68 32.65 23.14
N TYR A 199 15.53 31.51 22.45
CA TYR A 199 16.64 30.88 21.74
C TYR A 199 16.66 31.37 20.30
N LYS A 200 17.85 31.68 19.80
CA LYS A 200 18.10 31.69 18.36
C LYS A 200 18.49 30.30 17.97
N VAL A 201 17.67 29.67 17.13
CA VAL A 201 17.86 28.29 16.66
C VAL A 201 18.12 28.29 15.16
N GLU A 202 18.76 27.23 14.69
CA GLU A 202 18.99 26.97 13.28
C GLU A 202 18.39 25.62 12.94
N SER A 203 17.50 25.59 11.96
CA SER A 203 17.01 24.37 11.34
C SER A 203 18.10 23.70 10.52
N ILE A 204 17.88 22.43 10.15
CA ILE A 204 18.83 21.66 9.36
C ILE A 204 19.09 22.27 7.97
N ASP A 205 18.14 23.01 7.42
CA ASP A 205 18.27 23.73 6.14
C ASP A 205 19.09 25.02 6.26
N GLY A 206 19.55 25.37 7.47
CA GLY A 206 20.27 26.59 7.75
C GLY A 206 19.38 27.81 8.02
N SER A 207 18.08 27.65 7.98
CA SER A 207 17.14 28.71 8.35
C SER A 207 17.22 29.01 9.84
N GLN A 208 17.20 30.30 10.20
CA GLN A 208 17.37 30.75 11.59
C GLN A 208 16.09 31.37 12.11
N TYR A 209 15.72 30.98 13.32
CA TYR A 209 14.51 31.41 13.99
C TYR A 209 14.81 31.93 15.41
N TYR A 210 13.93 32.79 15.93
CA TYR A 210 13.86 33.12 17.35
C TYR A 210 12.58 32.51 17.90
N VAL A 211 12.71 31.67 18.91
CA VAL A 211 11.62 30.90 19.51
C VAL A 211 11.66 31.07 21.02
N ASN A 212 10.51 31.14 21.68
CA ASN A 212 10.44 31.24 23.13
C ASN A 212 11.15 30.01 23.77
N LYS A 213 11.87 30.25 24.85
CA LYS A 213 12.61 29.20 25.54
C LYS A 213 11.72 28.06 26.02
N GLU A 214 10.49 28.37 26.41
CA GLU A 214 9.51 27.39 26.90
C GLU A 214 9.00 26.46 25.79
N GLU A 215 9.16 26.86 24.54
CA GLU A 215 8.74 26.11 23.35
C GLU A 215 9.86 25.19 22.81
N ILE A 216 11.05 25.23 23.43
CA ILE A 216 12.22 24.44 23.03
C ILE A 216 12.63 23.52 24.17
N LYS A 217 12.68 22.22 23.89
CA LYS A 217 13.23 21.22 24.80
C LYS A 217 14.67 20.93 24.39
N LYS A 218 15.63 21.32 25.24
CA LYS A 218 17.04 20.95 25.03
C LYS A 218 17.20 19.46 25.14
N VAL A 219 18.06 18.91 24.30
CA VAL A 219 18.56 17.55 24.41
C VAL A 219 19.91 17.62 25.09
N ASP A 220 19.94 17.37 26.39
CA ASP A 220 21.17 17.49 27.19
C ASP A 220 22.18 16.41 26.84
N ASP A 221 21.71 15.23 26.44
CA ASP A 221 22.54 14.11 26.01
C ASP A 221 21.94 13.45 24.77
N VAL A 222 22.60 13.57 23.63
CA VAL A 222 22.15 12.95 22.36
C VAL A 222 22.15 11.41 22.40
N SER A 223 22.86 10.81 23.37
CA SER A 223 22.83 9.36 23.57
C SER A 223 21.48 8.88 24.12
N GLN A 224 20.68 9.79 24.70
CA GLN A 224 19.35 9.50 25.23
C GLN A 224 18.23 9.68 24.18
N LEU A 225 18.57 10.10 22.96
CA LEU A 225 17.60 10.13 21.88
C LEU A 225 17.26 8.70 21.47
N SER A 226 15.98 8.42 21.34
CA SER A 226 15.51 7.19 20.72
C SER A 226 16.19 6.95 19.38
N ASP A 227 16.48 5.71 19.03
CA ASP A 227 17.08 5.39 17.74
C ASP A 227 16.12 5.70 16.59
N PHE A 228 14.83 5.57 16.86
CA PHE A 228 13.79 5.96 15.93
C PHE A 228 12.59 6.56 16.67
N GLU A 229 12.11 7.69 16.21
CA GLU A 229 10.95 8.39 16.77
C GLU A 229 9.88 8.57 15.69
N TYR A 230 8.68 8.10 15.96
CA TYR A 230 7.49 8.30 15.13
C TYR A 230 6.46 9.05 15.97
N ILE A 231 5.92 10.12 15.43
CA ILE A 231 4.85 10.90 16.08
C ILE A 231 3.53 10.45 15.45
N PRO A 232 2.68 9.72 16.18
CA PRO A 232 1.38 9.32 15.68
C PRO A 232 0.57 10.52 15.21
N THR A 233 0.03 10.42 14.02
CA THR A 233 -0.96 11.37 13.53
C THR A 233 -2.35 10.96 14.00
N SER A 234 -3.27 11.91 14.12
CA SER A 234 -4.68 11.54 14.25
C SER A 234 -5.13 10.83 12.97
N LYS A 235 -5.92 9.76 13.09
CA LYS A 235 -6.53 9.14 11.91
C LYS A 235 -7.31 10.18 11.14
N ASP A 236 -6.93 10.41 9.89
CA ASP A 236 -7.75 11.15 8.95
C ASP A 236 -8.92 10.24 8.56
N ARG A 237 -10.08 10.48 9.15
CA ARG A 237 -11.31 9.84 8.69
C ARG A 237 -11.80 10.61 7.48
N PHE A 238 -11.95 9.91 6.38
CA PHE A 238 -12.62 10.47 5.23
C PHE A 238 -14.06 10.83 5.61
N THR A 239 -14.47 12.02 5.25
CA THR A 239 -15.87 12.49 5.41
C THR A 239 -16.71 12.18 4.19
N GLU A 240 -16.05 11.90 3.08
CA GLU A 240 -16.64 11.55 1.80
C GLU A 240 -16.36 10.09 1.46
N LYS A 241 -17.02 9.58 0.41
CA LYS A 241 -16.74 8.25 -0.10
C LYS A 241 -15.36 8.21 -0.73
N ILE A 242 -14.68 7.07 -0.60
CA ILE A 242 -13.31 6.90 -1.08
C ILE A 242 -13.21 5.84 -2.16
N ASN A 243 -12.20 5.97 -2.99
CA ASN A 243 -11.78 4.91 -3.90
C ASN A 243 -10.35 4.48 -3.58
N LEU A 244 -10.21 3.24 -3.14
CA LEU A 244 -8.91 2.60 -2.92
C LEU A 244 -8.47 1.89 -4.19
N GLY A 245 -7.23 2.13 -4.64
CA GLY A 245 -6.62 1.38 -5.74
C GLY A 245 -5.52 0.46 -5.26
N TRP A 246 -5.69 -0.86 -5.40
CA TRP A 246 -4.59 -1.79 -5.19
C TRP A 246 -3.58 -1.70 -6.33
N LEU A 247 -2.29 -1.67 -5.96
CA LEU A 247 -1.19 -1.66 -6.90
C LEU A 247 -0.36 -2.94 -6.75
N PRO A 248 -0.57 -3.93 -7.63
CA PRO A 248 0.22 -5.15 -7.62
C PRO A 248 1.67 -4.86 -8.05
N LEU A 249 2.62 -5.47 -7.36
CA LEU A 249 4.03 -5.40 -7.67
C LEU A 249 4.58 -6.80 -7.92
N ALA A 250 5.51 -6.91 -8.86
CA ALA A 250 6.25 -8.15 -9.03
C ALA A 250 7.10 -8.41 -7.77
N GLU A 251 7.25 -9.68 -7.38
CA GLU A 251 7.99 -10.08 -6.17
C GLU A 251 9.45 -9.59 -6.15
N ASN A 252 10.04 -9.39 -7.32
CA ASN A 252 11.38 -8.86 -7.52
C ASN A 252 11.36 -7.39 -7.96
N ALA A 253 10.25 -6.68 -7.79
CA ALA A 253 10.16 -5.29 -8.18
C ALA A 253 11.24 -4.47 -7.47
N VAL A 254 12.05 -3.81 -8.26
CA VAL A 254 13.10 -2.92 -7.76
C VAL A 254 12.49 -1.58 -7.32
N ARG A 255 11.26 -1.31 -7.76
CA ARG A 255 10.57 -0.02 -7.61
C ARG A 255 9.06 -0.17 -7.57
N THR A 256 8.41 0.75 -6.90
CA THR A 256 6.98 1.03 -7.05
C THR A 256 6.79 1.97 -8.25
N PRO A 257 5.88 1.69 -9.18
CA PRO A 257 5.52 2.66 -10.22
C PRO A 257 5.12 3.99 -9.59
N LEU A 258 5.43 5.10 -10.27
CA LEU A 258 5.05 6.42 -9.74
C LEU A 258 3.53 6.50 -9.53
N PRO A 259 3.07 7.26 -8.52
CA PRO A 259 1.66 7.58 -8.39
C PRO A 259 1.15 8.24 -9.68
N PRO A 260 -0.11 8.01 -10.08
CA PRO A 260 -0.71 8.73 -11.19
C PRO A 260 -0.60 10.25 -10.98
N GLU A 261 -0.24 11.00 -12.02
CA GLU A 261 -0.13 12.46 -11.92
C GLU A 261 -1.49 13.13 -11.71
N ASP A 262 -2.55 12.50 -12.20
CA ASP A 262 -3.94 12.89 -11.99
C ASP A 262 -4.60 11.84 -11.11
N SER A 263 -5.25 12.28 -10.03
CA SER A 263 -5.89 11.35 -9.08
C SER A 263 -6.99 10.50 -9.72
N ASN A 264 -7.64 11.03 -10.75
CA ASN A 264 -8.71 10.33 -11.50
C ASN A 264 -9.70 9.60 -10.57
N GLY A 265 -9.99 10.17 -9.39
CA GLY A 265 -10.89 9.57 -8.42
C GLY A 265 -10.29 8.43 -7.60
N ILE A 266 -8.98 8.34 -7.47
CA ILE A 266 -8.29 7.51 -6.48
C ILE A 266 -7.92 8.38 -5.27
N ASP A 267 -8.28 7.94 -4.09
CA ASP A 267 -7.96 8.61 -2.82
C ASP A 267 -6.85 7.91 -2.07
N VAL A 268 -6.85 6.57 -2.16
CA VAL A 268 -5.94 5.70 -1.44
C VAL A 268 -5.18 4.81 -2.39
N LEU A 269 -3.86 4.92 -2.38
CA LEU A 269 -2.97 3.99 -3.06
C LEU A 269 -2.60 2.85 -2.11
N SER A 270 -2.82 1.61 -2.55
CA SER A 270 -2.54 0.43 -1.73
C SER A 270 -1.54 -0.51 -2.43
N PRO A 271 -0.24 -0.17 -2.43
CA PRO A 271 0.78 -1.01 -3.03
C PRO A 271 1.01 -2.29 -2.21
N ILE A 272 1.11 -3.42 -2.90
CA ILE A 272 1.38 -4.72 -2.27
C ILE A 272 2.86 -4.81 -1.91
N TRP A 273 3.20 -4.31 -0.74
CA TRP A 273 4.60 -4.19 -0.30
C TRP A 273 5.03 -5.23 0.71
N LEU A 274 4.11 -5.72 1.53
CA LEU A 274 4.45 -6.63 2.62
C LEU A 274 4.01 -8.05 2.29
N HIS A 275 4.95 -8.96 2.35
CA HIS A 275 4.74 -10.35 2.01
C HIS A 275 5.15 -11.26 3.16
N SER A 276 4.29 -12.20 3.54
CA SER A 276 4.56 -13.22 4.56
C SER A 276 4.76 -14.59 3.89
N PRO A 277 5.93 -14.84 3.27
CA PRO A 277 6.18 -16.08 2.54
C PRO A 277 6.36 -17.27 3.47
N ALA A 278 6.02 -18.46 2.97
CA ALA A 278 5.96 -19.71 3.75
C ALA A 278 7.31 -20.16 4.33
N ASP A 279 8.42 -19.70 3.80
CA ASP A 279 9.78 -20.07 4.19
C ASP A 279 10.40 -19.11 5.21
N GLN A 280 9.75 -17.99 5.53
CA GLN A 280 10.34 -16.91 6.32
C GLN A 280 10.11 -17.02 7.85
N ASN A 281 9.39 -18.01 8.35
CA ASN A 281 9.17 -18.22 9.79
C ASN A 281 8.68 -16.98 10.57
N GLY A 282 7.73 -16.24 9.98
CA GLY A 282 7.19 -14.99 10.52
C GLY A 282 8.01 -13.75 10.16
N TYR A 283 9.08 -13.85 9.39
CA TYR A 283 9.73 -12.68 8.81
C TYR A 283 9.00 -12.20 7.58
N VAL A 284 8.85 -10.87 7.48
CA VAL A 284 8.15 -10.21 6.39
C VAL A 284 9.15 -9.79 5.33
N ARG A 285 8.93 -10.22 4.09
CA ARG A 285 9.60 -9.63 2.93
C ARG A 285 8.91 -8.31 2.61
N GLN A 286 9.65 -7.21 2.54
CA GLN A 286 9.09 -5.89 2.30
C GLN A 286 9.69 -5.25 1.04
N LEU A 287 8.85 -4.51 0.32
CA LEU A 287 9.17 -3.75 -0.89
C LEU A 287 8.85 -2.25 -0.72
N CYS A 288 8.67 -1.79 0.52
CA CYS A 288 8.24 -0.43 0.81
C CYS A 288 9.19 0.60 0.17
N ASP A 289 8.62 1.67 -0.33
CA ASP A 289 9.34 2.75 -0.99
C ASP A 289 8.98 4.09 -0.32
N TYR A 290 9.89 4.61 0.49
CA TYR A 290 9.70 5.90 1.19
C TYR A 290 9.44 7.03 0.21
N GLY A 291 10.13 6.95 -0.90
CA GLY A 291 10.01 7.88 -1.96
C GLY A 291 8.63 7.98 -2.57
N TYR A 292 8.06 6.84 -2.81
CA TYR A 292 6.69 6.73 -3.29
C TYR A 292 5.69 7.37 -2.30
N VAL A 293 5.86 7.10 -1.01
CA VAL A 293 4.95 7.66 0.02
C VAL A 293 5.01 9.17 0.03
N GLN A 294 6.22 9.75 0.07
CA GLN A 294 6.38 11.20 0.09
C GLN A 294 5.79 11.86 -1.16
N LEU A 295 6.00 11.26 -2.34
CA LEU A 295 5.43 11.77 -3.57
C LEU A 295 3.90 11.65 -3.58
N ALA A 296 3.36 10.50 -3.17
CA ALA A 296 1.93 10.30 -3.06
C ALA A 296 1.28 11.35 -2.15
N HIS A 297 1.87 11.63 -0.99
CA HIS A 297 1.40 12.67 -0.08
C HIS A 297 1.44 14.08 -0.71
N GLN A 298 2.51 14.41 -1.45
CA GLN A 298 2.62 15.69 -2.16
C GLN A 298 1.52 15.86 -3.23
N MET A 299 1.05 14.75 -3.79
CA MET A 299 -0.01 14.71 -4.79
C MET A 299 -1.41 14.59 -4.16
N GLY A 300 -1.52 14.53 -2.84
CA GLY A 300 -2.79 14.48 -2.10
C GLY A 300 -3.34 13.08 -1.83
N TYR A 301 -2.62 12.01 -2.22
CA TYR A 301 -3.03 10.64 -1.93
C TYR A 301 -2.74 10.25 -0.48
N LYS A 302 -3.52 9.29 0.03
CA LYS A 302 -3.15 8.48 1.19
C LYS A 302 -2.52 7.16 0.72
N VAL A 303 -1.62 6.61 1.54
CA VAL A 303 -0.96 5.33 1.24
C VAL A 303 -1.27 4.32 2.34
N TRP A 304 -2.01 3.26 2.00
CA TRP A 304 -2.22 2.12 2.89
C TRP A 304 -1.46 0.92 2.33
N MET A 305 -0.31 0.62 2.93
CA MET A 305 0.51 -0.48 2.45
C MET A 305 -0.23 -1.81 2.55
N CYS A 306 -0.31 -2.55 1.45
CA CYS A 306 -0.94 -3.85 1.42
C CYS A 306 0.01 -4.94 1.90
N ALA A 307 -0.52 -5.80 2.78
CA ALA A 307 0.17 -6.95 3.36
C ALA A 307 -0.53 -8.24 2.99
N ASN A 308 0.14 -9.13 2.27
CA ASN A 308 -0.42 -10.42 1.87
C ASN A 308 0.34 -11.61 2.46
N ASN A 309 -0.28 -12.79 2.39
CA ASN A 309 0.31 -14.04 2.86
C ASN A 309 0.94 -14.88 1.73
N CYS A 310 1.32 -14.28 0.60
CA CYS A 310 1.88 -14.98 -0.56
C CYS A 310 1.03 -16.17 -1.01
N PHE A 311 -0.28 -16.00 -1.07
CA PHE A 311 -1.26 -17.07 -1.32
C PHE A 311 -1.07 -17.83 -2.64
N THR A 312 -0.24 -17.30 -3.54
CA THR A 312 0.14 -17.94 -4.80
C THR A 312 1.31 -18.94 -4.65
N GLU A 313 2.04 -18.90 -3.53
CA GLU A 313 3.18 -19.78 -3.29
C GLU A 313 2.76 -21.16 -2.79
N THR A 314 3.53 -22.18 -3.15
CA THR A 314 3.28 -23.56 -2.70
C THR A 314 3.45 -23.65 -1.17
N GLY A 315 2.45 -24.23 -0.51
CA GLY A 315 2.48 -24.44 0.94
C GLY A 315 1.97 -23.28 1.79
N THR A 316 1.59 -22.16 1.18
CA THR A 316 1.10 -20.97 1.88
C THR A 316 -0.08 -21.24 2.82
N THR A 317 -1.10 -21.97 2.38
CA THR A 317 -2.25 -22.29 3.24
C THR A 317 -1.82 -22.95 4.56
N LYS A 318 -0.94 -23.95 4.48
CA LYS A 318 -0.43 -24.66 5.66
C LYS A 318 0.44 -23.74 6.53
N TYR A 319 1.23 -22.90 5.91
CA TYR A 319 2.06 -21.92 6.60
C TYR A 319 1.21 -20.85 7.28
N THR A 320 0.22 -20.29 6.59
CA THR A 320 -0.69 -19.28 7.16
C THR A 320 -1.45 -19.84 8.37
N THR A 321 -1.96 -21.07 8.30
CA THR A 321 -2.58 -21.75 9.44
C THR A 321 -1.61 -21.84 10.63
N LYS A 322 -0.35 -22.26 10.37
CA LYS A 322 0.69 -22.34 11.41
C LYS A 322 1.01 -20.95 12.00
N LEU A 323 1.20 -19.95 11.15
CA LEU A 323 1.50 -18.57 11.55
C LEU A 323 0.40 -18.02 12.46
N LEU A 324 -0.85 -18.16 12.07
CA LEU A 324 -2.00 -17.66 12.82
C LEU A 324 -2.20 -18.41 14.16
N ALA A 325 -1.83 -19.69 14.23
CA ALA A 325 -1.93 -20.49 15.44
C ALA A 325 -0.75 -20.28 16.40
N ASP A 326 0.40 -19.78 15.93
CA ASP A 326 1.59 -19.53 16.73
C ASP A 326 1.64 -18.04 17.12
N GLU A 327 1.36 -17.75 18.38
CA GLU A 327 1.33 -16.37 18.87
C GLU A 327 2.67 -15.63 18.66
N LYS A 328 3.79 -16.31 18.81
CA LYS A 328 5.11 -15.69 18.61
C LYS A 328 5.34 -15.30 17.16
N MET A 329 4.94 -16.16 16.23
CA MET A 329 5.01 -15.85 14.79
C MET A 329 4.04 -14.72 14.41
N SER A 330 2.81 -14.77 14.88
CA SER A 330 1.80 -13.72 14.68
C SER A 330 2.28 -12.37 15.21
N ASN A 331 2.81 -12.34 16.45
CA ASN A 331 3.36 -11.14 17.06
C ASN A 331 4.52 -10.56 16.24
N ARG A 332 5.40 -11.43 15.73
CA ARG A 332 6.52 -11.00 14.88
C ARG A 332 6.04 -10.32 13.60
N VAL A 333 5.08 -10.90 12.93
CA VAL A 333 4.51 -10.32 11.69
C VAL A 333 3.83 -8.98 11.99
N ILE A 334 2.98 -8.92 13.01
CA ILE A 334 2.31 -7.68 13.42
C ILE A 334 3.34 -6.60 13.75
N ALA A 335 4.34 -6.92 14.55
CA ALA A 335 5.38 -5.96 14.96
C ALA A 335 6.17 -5.42 13.78
N GLN A 336 6.48 -6.26 12.78
CA GLN A 336 7.14 -5.82 11.56
C GLN A 336 6.24 -4.92 10.71
N TYR A 337 4.94 -5.23 10.58
CA TYR A 337 4.00 -4.37 9.86
C TYR A 337 3.93 -2.98 10.48
N LEU A 338 3.80 -2.90 11.81
CA LEU A 338 3.76 -1.63 12.53
C LEU A 338 5.07 -0.85 12.38
N LEU A 339 6.21 -1.53 12.52
CA LEU A 339 7.52 -0.88 12.38
C LEU A 339 7.72 -0.33 10.96
N TYR A 340 7.41 -1.11 9.94
CA TYR A 340 7.51 -0.62 8.56
C TYR A 340 6.51 0.50 8.26
N ALA A 341 5.31 0.45 8.83
CA ALA A 341 4.35 1.55 8.70
C ALA A 341 4.93 2.87 9.22
N CYS A 342 5.53 2.83 10.40
CA CYS A 342 6.17 4.01 11.00
C CYS A 342 7.42 4.46 10.24
N LEU A 343 8.31 3.52 9.87
CA LEU A 343 9.56 3.83 9.15
C LEU A 343 9.32 4.47 7.77
N TYR A 344 8.25 4.09 7.10
CA TYR A 344 7.92 4.58 5.76
C TYR A 344 6.83 5.66 5.78
N GLU A 345 6.33 6.04 6.97
CA GLU A 345 5.35 7.11 7.17
C GLU A 345 4.07 6.92 6.34
N VAL A 346 3.58 5.67 6.25
CA VAL A 346 2.32 5.40 5.56
C VAL A 346 1.11 5.76 6.42
N ASP A 347 -0.04 6.00 5.80
CA ASP A 347 -1.28 6.39 6.48
C ASP A 347 -2.08 5.19 7.02
N GLY A 348 -1.78 3.98 6.54
CA GLY A 348 -2.52 2.80 6.95
C GLY A 348 -1.95 1.48 6.47
N ILE A 349 -2.65 0.42 6.87
CA ILE A 349 -2.35 -0.97 6.50
C ILE A 349 -3.61 -1.59 5.89
N ASN A 350 -3.49 -2.20 4.72
CA ASN A 350 -4.51 -3.05 4.13
C ASN A 350 -4.06 -4.51 4.23
N LEU A 351 -4.80 -5.35 4.96
CA LEU A 351 -4.49 -6.78 5.08
C LEU A 351 -5.24 -7.58 4.03
N ASP A 352 -4.51 -8.34 3.22
CA ASP A 352 -5.03 -9.19 2.14
C ASP A 352 -4.54 -10.63 2.32
N TYR A 353 -5.12 -11.35 3.30
CA TYR A 353 -4.81 -12.75 3.54
C TYR A 353 -5.85 -13.65 2.89
N GLU A 354 -5.41 -14.40 1.89
CA GLU A 354 -6.24 -15.31 1.12
C GLU A 354 -5.94 -16.79 1.40
N THR A 355 -6.73 -17.68 0.81
CA THR A 355 -6.62 -19.15 0.92
C THR A 355 -6.69 -19.66 2.37
N LEU A 356 -7.36 -18.93 3.24
CA LEU A 356 -7.65 -19.35 4.61
C LEU A 356 -8.59 -20.56 4.64
N THR A 357 -8.50 -21.34 5.70
CA THR A 357 -9.38 -22.49 5.96
C THR A 357 -10.37 -22.19 7.07
N THR A 358 -11.39 -23.02 7.21
CA THR A 358 -12.37 -22.88 8.29
C THR A 358 -11.77 -23.03 9.69
N SER A 359 -10.61 -23.69 9.81
CA SER A 359 -9.87 -23.82 11.08
C SER A 359 -9.15 -22.52 11.47
N ASP A 360 -8.94 -21.61 10.54
CA ASP A 360 -8.19 -20.39 10.77
C ASP A 360 -9.05 -19.26 11.34
N LYS A 361 -10.37 -19.36 11.23
CA LYS A 361 -11.33 -18.30 11.58
C LYS A 361 -11.02 -17.58 12.89
N ASN A 362 -10.90 -18.33 13.98
CA ASN A 362 -10.70 -17.74 15.30
C ASN A 362 -9.30 -17.11 15.45
N ASN A 363 -8.27 -17.74 14.91
CA ASN A 363 -6.92 -17.23 14.98
C ASN A 363 -6.73 -16.01 14.06
N PHE A 364 -7.33 -16.02 12.89
CA PHE A 364 -7.37 -14.87 12.00
C PHE A 364 -8.09 -13.68 12.65
N THR A 365 -9.22 -13.93 13.29
CA THR A 365 -9.94 -12.88 14.05
C THR A 365 -9.06 -12.28 15.15
N LYS A 366 -8.37 -13.09 15.95
CA LYS A 366 -7.46 -12.61 17.00
C LYS A 366 -6.28 -11.81 16.44
N PHE A 367 -5.70 -12.26 15.33
CA PHE A 367 -4.64 -11.55 14.63
C PHE A 367 -5.10 -10.15 14.23
N ASN A 368 -6.27 -10.04 13.60
CA ASN A 368 -6.83 -8.77 13.16
C ASN A 368 -7.21 -7.85 14.32
N GLN A 369 -7.78 -8.39 15.39
CA GLN A 369 -8.11 -7.60 16.60
C GLN A 369 -6.85 -7.00 17.22
N LYS A 370 -5.74 -7.76 17.29
CA LYS A 370 -4.46 -7.25 17.81
C LYS A 370 -3.86 -6.19 16.89
N LEU A 371 -3.80 -6.45 15.59
CA LEU A 371 -3.25 -5.50 14.62
C LEU A 371 -4.07 -4.20 14.58
N GLY A 372 -5.40 -4.29 14.50
CA GLY A 372 -6.29 -3.13 14.50
C GLY A 372 -6.13 -2.26 15.75
N ALA A 373 -6.05 -2.89 16.94
CA ALA A 373 -5.84 -2.16 18.19
C ALA A 373 -4.51 -1.38 18.22
N TYR A 374 -3.45 -1.91 17.63
CA TYR A 374 -2.18 -1.18 17.53
C TYR A 374 -2.20 -0.11 16.43
N CYS A 375 -2.88 -0.36 15.31
CA CYS A 375 -3.11 0.67 14.31
C CYS A 375 -3.84 1.87 14.89
N ASP A 376 -4.87 1.64 15.71
CA ASP A 376 -5.59 2.71 16.44
C ASP A 376 -4.66 3.57 17.30
N GLN A 377 -3.77 2.94 18.04
CA GLN A 377 -2.82 3.62 18.93
C GLN A 377 -1.76 4.42 18.18
N LEU A 378 -1.47 4.06 16.93
CA LEU A 378 -0.52 4.75 16.07
C LEU A 378 -1.18 5.74 15.10
N GLY A 379 -2.51 5.87 15.13
CA GLY A 379 -3.25 6.72 14.18
C GLY A 379 -3.26 6.19 12.76
N LEU A 380 -2.98 4.90 12.56
CA LEU A 380 -3.00 4.25 11.25
C LEU A 380 -4.41 3.77 10.89
N THR A 381 -4.84 3.98 9.66
CA THR A 381 -6.06 3.37 9.15
C THR A 381 -5.83 1.88 8.91
N TYR A 382 -6.80 1.05 9.34
CA TYR A 382 -6.73 -0.39 9.15
C TYR A 382 -7.88 -0.89 8.30
N SER A 383 -7.57 -1.53 7.17
CA SER A 383 -8.55 -2.15 6.28
C SER A 383 -8.23 -3.62 6.01
N ILE A 384 -9.25 -4.42 5.73
CA ILE A 384 -9.11 -5.85 5.49
C ILE A 384 -9.80 -6.21 4.19
N ALA A 385 -9.06 -6.79 3.23
CA ALA A 385 -9.64 -7.45 2.07
C ALA A 385 -10.21 -8.81 2.50
N VAL A 386 -11.43 -9.12 2.05
CA VAL A 386 -12.12 -10.36 2.40
C VAL A 386 -12.82 -10.95 1.18
N TYR A 387 -13.03 -12.27 1.17
CA TYR A 387 -13.91 -12.88 0.18
C TYR A 387 -15.37 -12.39 0.35
N PRO A 388 -16.17 -12.42 -0.73
CA PRO A 388 -17.58 -12.02 -0.67
C PRO A 388 -18.35 -12.72 0.43
N TYR A 389 -19.26 -12.01 1.08
CA TYR A 389 -20.10 -12.61 2.12
C TYR A 389 -20.95 -13.75 1.54
N SER A 390 -20.85 -14.92 2.14
CA SER A 390 -21.62 -16.09 1.83
C SER A 390 -21.68 -17.03 3.04
N SER A 391 -22.59 -18.01 3.02
CA SER A 391 -22.65 -19.03 4.08
C SER A 391 -21.37 -19.83 4.22
N TYR A 392 -20.65 -20.07 3.12
CA TYR A 392 -19.37 -20.75 3.14
C TYR A 392 -18.26 -19.83 3.70
N ASN A 393 -18.15 -18.62 3.21
CA ASN A 393 -17.11 -17.69 3.64
C ASN A 393 -17.30 -17.23 5.11
N SER A 394 -18.53 -17.28 5.62
CA SER A 394 -18.80 -17.06 7.05
C SER A 394 -18.27 -18.17 7.96
N LEU A 395 -17.87 -19.33 7.40
CA LEU A 395 -17.13 -20.36 8.13
C LEU A 395 -15.62 -20.04 8.24
N ILE A 396 -15.11 -19.17 7.34
CA ILE A 396 -13.71 -18.76 7.28
C ILE A 396 -13.49 -17.42 8.01
N TYR A 397 -14.38 -16.45 7.78
CA TYR A 397 -14.30 -15.11 8.36
C TYR A 397 -15.38 -14.91 9.44
N ASP A 398 -15.00 -14.25 10.51
CA ASP A 398 -15.94 -13.66 11.48
C ASP A 398 -16.18 -12.19 11.07
N PHE A 399 -17.02 -11.98 10.06
CA PHE A 399 -17.22 -10.66 9.46
C PHE A 399 -17.59 -9.58 10.46
N GLU A 400 -18.42 -9.90 11.45
CA GLU A 400 -18.82 -8.97 12.52
C GLU A 400 -17.59 -8.47 13.28
N LYS A 401 -16.77 -9.40 13.81
CA LYS A 401 -15.57 -9.03 14.58
C LYS A 401 -14.49 -8.39 13.73
N LEU A 402 -14.36 -8.76 12.46
CA LEU A 402 -13.46 -8.10 11.53
C LEU A 402 -13.91 -6.65 11.28
N GLY A 403 -15.21 -6.42 11.10
CA GLY A 403 -15.78 -5.06 11.00
C GLY A 403 -15.63 -4.23 12.28
N GLU A 404 -15.69 -4.86 13.46
CA GLU A 404 -15.44 -4.18 14.73
C GLU A 404 -14.00 -3.69 14.89
N CYS A 405 -13.02 -4.50 14.47
CA CYS A 405 -11.58 -4.23 14.69
C CYS A 405 -10.87 -3.55 13.51
N SER A 406 -11.59 -3.17 12.47
CA SER A 406 -11.05 -2.44 11.32
C SER A 406 -11.82 -1.16 11.05
N ASP A 407 -11.21 -0.22 10.35
CA ASP A 407 -11.88 0.96 9.84
C ASP A 407 -12.73 0.62 8.61
N TYR A 408 -12.21 -0.29 7.75
CA TYR A 408 -12.90 -0.72 6.54
C TYR A 408 -12.76 -2.22 6.28
N LEU A 409 -13.81 -2.82 5.71
CA LEU A 409 -13.77 -4.10 5.04
C LEU A 409 -13.93 -3.90 3.53
N ALA A 410 -13.07 -4.53 2.75
CA ALA A 410 -13.11 -4.52 1.30
C ALA A 410 -13.44 -5.92 0.74
N PRO A 411 -14.72 -6.31 0.66
CA PRO A 411 -15.12 -7.56 0.04
C PRO A 411 -14.79 -7.53 -1.45
N MET A 412 -14.01 -8.51 -1.92
CA MET A 412 -13.54 -8.65 -3.30
C MET A 412 -14.67 -9.11 -4.21
N MET A 413 -15.54 -8.16 -4.65
CA MET A 413 -16.74 -8.47 -5.43
C MET A 413 -16.46 -8.72 -6.91
N TYR A 414 -15.44 -9.51 -7.17
CA TYR A 414 -15.03 -10.01 -8.49
C TYR A 414 -14.55 -11.46 -8.36
N ALA A 415 -14.75 -12.28 -9.35
CA ALA A 415 -14.58 -13.73 -9.32
C ALA A 415 -15.85 -14.50 -8.88
N ASN A 416 -17.04 -14.00 -9.26
CA ASN A 416 -18.28 -14.75 -9.16
C ASN A 416 -18.29 -15.94 -10.14
N LEU A 417 -17.61 -17.01 -9.78
CA LEU A 417 -17.54 -18.20 -10.59
C LEU A 417 -18.22 -19.37 -9.88
N THR A 418 -19.45 -19.66 -10.26
CA THR A 418 -20.19 -20.83 -9.74
C THR A 418 -19.57 -22.14 -10.21
N SER A 419 -18.94 -22.12 -11.36
CA SER A 419 -18.08 -23.16 -11.91
C SER A 419 -17.08 -22.53 -12.88
N ASN A 420 -15.86 -23.01 -12.88
CA ASN A 420 -14.83 -22.52 -13.81
C ASN A 420 -15.12 -22.82 -15.29
N ALA A 421 -16.12 -23.63 -15.57
CA ALA A 421 -16.60 -23.94 -16.93
C ALA A 421 -17.85 -23.12 -17.31
N ASN A 422 -18.41 -22.32 -16.41
CA ASN A 422 -19.56 -21.47 -16.72
C ASN A 422 -19.12 -20.19 -17.40
N VAL A 423 -19.72 -19.91 -18.54
CA VAL A 423 -19.55 -18.66 -19.29
C VAL A 423 -20.44 -17.60 -18.65
N GLN A 424 -19.88 -16.76 -17.81
CA GLN A 424 -20.61 -15.74 -17.04
C GLN A 424 -19.75 -14.53 -16.70
N SER A 425 -20.39 -13.45 -16.26
CA SER A 425 -19.71 -12.32 -15.65
C SER A 425 -19.00 -12.72 -14.36
N ILE A 426 -17.84 -12.13 -14.10
CA ILE A 426 -17.10 -12.30 -12.84
C ILE A 426 -17.65 -11.42 -11.72
N ALA A 427 -18.48 -10.43 -12.05
CA ALA A 427 -18.92 -9.40 -11.13
C ALA A 427 -20.34 -8.90 -11.49
N ASP A 428 -21.30 -9.85 -11.59
CA ASP A 428 -22.67 -9.46 -11.94
C ASP A 428 -23.37 -8.67 -10.84
N TYR A 429 -24.24 -7.75 -11.25
CA TYR A 429 -24.92 -6.78 -10.39
C TYR A 429 -25.75 -7.46 -9.28
N SER A 430 -26.54 -8.46 -9.62
CA SER A 430 -27.45 -9.07 -8.66
C SER A 430 -26.69 -9.86 -7.59
N TRP A 431 -25.60 -10.49 -7.97
CA TRP A 431 -24.76 -11.24 -7.04
C TRP A 431 -24.05 -10.32 -6.05
N TYR A 432 -23.38 -9.25 -6.52
CA TYR A 432 -22.66 -8.40 -5.59
C TYR A 432 -23.60 -7.59 -4.68
N THR A 433 -24.72 -7.09 -5.19
CA THR A 433 -25.68 -6.36 -4.36
C THR A 433 -26.30 -7.25 -3.28
N GLN A 434 -26.61 -8.50 -3.61
CA GLN A 434 -27.11 -9.47 -2.62
C GLN A 434 -26.07 -9.81 -1.56
N SER A 435 -24.82 -10.02 -1.96
CA SER A 435 -23.71 -10.32 -1.03
C SER A 435 -23.45 -9.15 -0.08
N ILE A 436 -23.34 -7.93 -0.60
CA ILE A 436 -23.14 -6.71 0.21
C ILE A 436 -24.32 -6.45 1.13
N SER A 437 -25.57 -6.60 0.64
CA SER A 437 -26.77 -6.44 1.49
C SER A 437 -26.79 -7.43 2.65
N ASN A 438 -26.23 -8.63 2.47
CA ASN A 438 -26.11 -9.59 3.56
C ASN A 438 -24.96 -9.24 4.51
N LEU A 439 -23.84 -8.75 3.99
CA LEU A 439 -22.72 -8.28 4.81
C LEU A 439 -23.13 -7.09 5.69
N ALA A 440 -23.89 -6.15 5.14
CA ALA A 440 -24.38 -4.96 5.84
C ALA A 440 -25.33 -5.26 7.01
N LYS A 441 -25.78 -6.51 7.18
CA LYS A 441 -26.56 -6.94 8.37
C LYS A 441 -25.68 -7.17 9.59
N VAL A 442 -24.37 -7.37 9.39
CA VAL A 442 -23.40 -7.69 10.45
C VAL A 442 -22.20 -6.73 10.50
N VAL A 443 -22.01 -5.91 9.48
CA VAL A 443 -20.98 -4.87 9.40
C VAL A 443 -21.65 -3.55 9.04
N PRO A 444 -21.37 -2.44 9.74
CA PRO A 444 -21.89 -1.12 9.36
C PRO A 444 -21.55 -0.79 7.90
N SER A 445 -22.53 -0.33 7.13
CA SER A 445 -22.36 -0.08 5.69
C SER A 445 -21.28 0.96 5.40
N GLU A 446 -21.15 1.96 6.26
CA GLU A 446 -20.14 3.01 6.20
C GLU A 446 -18.71 2.53 6.47
N LYS A 447 -18.51 1.23 6.71
CA LYS A 447 -17.22 0.56 6.78
C LYS A 447 -16.94 -0.35 5.58
N ILE A 448 -17.85 -0.46 4.63
CA ILE A 448 -17.72 -1.39 3.50
C ILE A 448 -17.24 -0.64 2.25
N LEU A 449 -16.12 -1.10 1.67
CA LEU A 449 -15.62 -0.67 0.37
C LEU A 449 -15.98 -1.73 -0.67
N LEU A 450 -16.78 -1.38 -1.67
CA LEU A 450 -17.18 -2.31 -2.72
C LEU A 450 -15.99 -2.68 -3.61
N GLY A 451 -15.53 -3.91 -3.54
CA GLY A 451 -14.48 -4.43 -4.43
C GLY A 451 -14.93 -4.37 -5.89
N THR A 452 -14.18 -3.64 -6.73
CA THR A 452 -14.53 -3.35 -8.11
C THR A 452 -13.41 -3.83 -9.04
N PRO A 453 -13.70 -4.65 -10.08
CA PRO A 453 -12.66 -5.12 -10.98
C PRO A 453 -12.31 -4.08 -12.05
N LEU A 454 -11.02 -3.95 -12.36
CA LEU A 454 -10.52 -3.25 -13.55
C LEU A 454 -10.05 -4.27 -14.62
N PHE A 455 -10.51 -5.50 -14.51
CA PHE A 455 -10.24 -6.60 -15.41
C PHE A 455 -11.50 -7.43 -15.65
N THR A 456 -11.47 -8.31 -16.65
CA THR A 456 -12.53 -9.29 -16.88
C THR A 456 -11.97 -10.65 -17.26
N ARG A 457 -12.87 -11.63 -17.38
CA ARG A 457 -12.58 -12.93 -17.93
C ARG A 457 -13.18 -13.07 -19.32
N TYR A 458 -12.42 -13.62 -20.26
CA TYR A 458 -12.90 -14.02 -21.57
C TYR A 458 -13.00 -15.53 -21.69
N TRP A 459 -13.92 -15.99 -22.53
CA TRP A 459 -14.23 -17.37 -22.75
C TRP A 459 -14.23 -17.68 -24.26
N TYR A 460 -13.60 -18.76 -24.67
CA TYR A 460 -13.85 -19.32 -25.98
C TYR A 460 -15.11 -20.18 -25.90
N VAL A 461 -16.09 -19.85 -26.73
CA VAL A 461 -17.40 -20.48 -26.72
C VAL A 461 -17.74 -21.17 -28.04
N ASN A 462 -18.49 -22.26 -27.94
CA ASN A 462 -19.06 -22.97 -29.09
C ASN A 462 -20.36 -22.29 -29.56
N SER A 463 -21.00 -22.85 -30.59
CA SER A 463 -22.27 -22.34 -31.16
C SER A 463 -23.42 -22.28 -30.14
N ASP A 464 -23.36 -23.06 -29.07
CA ASP A 464 -24.36 -23.04 -27.99
C ASP A 464 -24.04 -22.00 -26.90
N GLY A 465 -22.98 -21.22 -27.06
CA GLY A 465 -22.53 -20.22 -26.08
C GLY A 465 -21.88 -20.82 -24.83
N LYS A 466 -21.55 -22.11 -24.85
CA LYS A 466 -20.85 -22.78 -23.74
C LYS A 466 -19.35 -22.80 -23.98
N VAL A 467 -18.55 -22.89 -22.91
CA VAL A 467 -17.10 -23.07 -23.06
C VAL A 467 -16.80 -24.28 -23.96
N VAL A 468 -15.83 -24.12 -24.84
CA VAL A 468 -15.49 -25.09 -25.89
C VAL A 468 -15.29 -26.51 -25.34
N ASP A 469 -14.54 -26.63 -24.24
CA ASP A 469 -14.34 -27.90 -23.53
C ASP A 469 -14.42 -27.66 -22.01
N ALA A 470 -15.49 -28.13 -21.40
CA ALA A 470 -15.70 -27.99 -19.97
C ALA A 470 -14.69 -28.78 -19.11
N ASN A 471 -14.10 -29.84 -19.64
CA ASN A 471 -13.10 -30.63 -18.92
C ASN A 471 -11.70 -30.00 -18.98
N ASN A 472 -11.40 -29.30 -20.08
CA ASN A 472 -10.13 -28.61 -20.31
C ASN A 472 -10.34 -27.08 -20.40
N TYR A 473 -11.35 -26.55 -19.71
CA TYR A 473 -11.75 -25.14 -19.82
C TYR A 473 -10.59 -24.14 -19.66
N LYS A 474 -9.53 -24.47 -18.92
CA LYS A 474 -8.35 -23.62 -18.75
C LYS A 474 -7.66 -23.21 -20.04
N GLN A 475 -7.76 -24.01 -21.08
CA GLN A 475 -7.24 -23.71 -22.42
C GLN A 475 -8.15 -22.75 -23.19
N TYR A 476 -9.40 -22.59 -22.72
CA TYR A 476 -10.46 -21.87 -23.40
C TYR A 476 -10.98 -20.68 -22.57
N THR A 477 -10.19 -20.19 -21.63
CA THR A 477 -10.49 -19.00 -20.84
C THR A 477 -9.21 -18.31 -20.41
N GLY A 478 -9.31 -17.05 -20.10
CA GLY A 478 -8.23 -16.27 -19.49
C GLY A 478 -8.79 -14.95 -18.95
N THR A 479 -7.92 -14.18 -18.32
CA THR A 479 -8.22 -12.84 -17.83
C THR A 479 -7.63 -11.79 -18.77
N ILE A 480 -8.24 -10.59 -18.80
CA ILE A 480 -7.78 -9.46 -19.58
C ILE A 480 -8.06 -8.17 -18.82
N ALA A 481 -7.06 -7.29 -18.74
CA ALA A 481 -7.19 -5.95 -18.22
C ALA A 481 -8.15 -5.12 -19.08
N MET A 482 -8.94 -4.22 -18.48
CA MET A 482 -9.85 -3.36 -19.23
C MET A 482 -9.09 -2.51 -20.25
N GLY A 483 -7.91 -1.98 -19.90
CA GLY A 483 -7.05 -1.25 -20.83
C GLY A 483 -6.60 -2.04 -22.05
N SER A 484 -6.57 -3.36 -21.97
CA SER A 484 -6.18 -4.23 -23.10
C SER A 484 -7.34 -4.69 -23.97
N VAL A 485 -8.59 -4.45 -23.58
CA VAL A 485 -9.78 -4.94 -24.32
C VAL A 485 -9.83 -4.34 -25.73
N GLN A 486 -9.59 -3.03 -25.88
CA GLN A 486 -9.66 -2.35 -27.17
C GLN A 486 -8.64 -2.90 -28.17
N GLU A 487 -7.41 -3.17 -27.74
CA GLU A 487 -6.39 -3.77 -28.60
C GLU A 487 -6.76 -5.22 -28.97
N LYS A 488 -7.37 -5.96 -28.03
CA LYS A 488 -7.82 -7.33 -28.25
C LYS A 488 -8.89 -7.47 -29.35
N ILE A 489 -9.79 -6.48 -29.47
CA ILE A 489 -10.88 -6.49 -30.47
C ILE A 489 -10.55 -5.68 -31.73
N LYS A 490 -9.40 -5.01 -31.79
CA LYS A 490 -8.97 -4.18 -32.92
C LYS A 490 -8.95 -4.98 -34.21
N GLY A 491 -9.63 -4.44 -35.24
CA GLY A 491 -9.74 -5.07 -36.54
C GLY A 491 -10.63 -6.31 -36.59
N LYS A 492 -11.27 -6.70 -35.49
CA LYS A 492 -12.21 -7.81 -35.44
C LYS A 492 -13.65 -7.34 -35.61
N ASN A 493 -14.46 -8.16 -36.26
CA ASN A 493 -15.91 -7.91 -36.33
C ASN A 493 -16.50 -8.38 -34.98
N TYR A 494 -16.88 -7.44 -34.11
CA TYR A 494 -17.42 -7.75 -32.80
C TYR A 494 -18.84 -7.21 -32.63
N THR A 495 -19.58 -7.83 -31.72
CA THR A 495 -20.84 -7.32 -31.19
C THR A 495 -20.65 -6.82 -29.77
N LYS A 496 -21.29 -5.70 -29.41
CA LYS A 496 -21.38 -5.15 -28.05
C LYS A 496 -22.85 -5.04 -27.68
N THR A 497 -23.34 -5.86 -26.77
CA THR A 497 -24.74 -5.93 -26.35
C THR A 497 -24.87 -5.71 -24.84
N TRP A 498 -25.85 -4.88 -24.44
CA TRP A 498 -26.14 -4.66 -23.03
C TRP A 498 -26.78 -5.89 -22.38
N ASP A 499 -26.24 -6.34 -21.28
CA ASP A 499 -26.83 -7.38 -20.44
C ASP A 499 -27.46 -6.71 -19.21
N SER A 500 -28.78 -6.54 -19.25
CA SER A 500 -29.53 -5.84 -18.21
C SER A 500 -29.53 -6.55 -16.85
N PHE A 501 -29.19 -7.84 -16.82
CA PHE A 501 -29.08 -8.62 -15.59
C PHE A 501 -27.76 -8.35 -14.88
N THR A 502 -26.65 -8.42 -15.63
CA THR A 502 -25.31 -8.19 -15.07
C THR A 502 -24.96 -6.71 -14.96
N LYS A 503 -25.73 -5.83 -15.62
CA LYS A 503 -25.43 -4.40 -15.77
C LYS A 503 -24.06 -4.15 -16.41
N GLN A 504 -23.75 -4.92 -17.44
CA GLN A 504 -22.49 -4.86 -18.18
C GLN A 504 -22.74 -5.05 -19.67
N TYR A 505 -21.82 -4.56 -20.50
CA TYR A 505 -21.82 -4.93 -21.91
C TYR A 505 -21.14 -6.28 -22.12
N VAL A 506 -21.75 -7.10 -22.96
CA VAL A 506 -21.19 -8.35 -23.46
C VAL A 506 -20.52 -8.10 -24.79
N LEU A 507 -19.23 -8.36 -24.88
CA LEU A 507 -18.49 -8.39 -26.14
C LEU A 507 -18.42 -9.82 -26.66
N THR A 508 -18.69 -10.00 -27.96
CA THR A 508 -18.51 -11.28 -28.65
C THR A 508 -17.84 -11.04 -30.00
N TYR A 509 -16.80 -11.80 -30.31
CA TYR A 509 -16.09 -11.71 -31.59
C TYR A 509 -15.48 -13.06 -31.99
N PRO A 510 -15.33 -13.34 -33.31
CA PRO A 510 -14.70 -14.55 -33.79
C PRO A 510 -13.20 -14.53 -33.52
N SER A 511 -12.65 -15.63 -33.00
CA SER A 511 -11.21 -15.81 -32.84
C SER A 511 -10.58 -16.51 -34.03
N ASP A 512 -9.25 -16.47 -34.08
CA ASP A 512 -8.47 -17.14 -35.13
C ASP A 512 -8.49 -18.68 -34.98
N THR A 513 -9.05 -19.20 -33.87
CA THR A 513 -9.18 -20.65 -33.61
C THR A 513 -10.50 -21.24 -34.10
N GLY A 514 -11.38 -20.44 -34.71
CA GLY A 514 -12.69 -20.87 -35.23
C GLY A 514 -13.80 -20.90 -34.16
N TYR A 515 -13.53 -20.44 -32.95
CA TYR A 515 -14.51 -20.26 -31.88
C TYR A 515 -14.78 -18.77 -31.64
N ASP A 516 -15.94 -18.45 -31.08
CA ASP A 516 -16.19 -17.08 -30.62
C ASP A 516 -15.56 -16.87 -29.24
N VAL A 517 -15.10 -15.63 -29.02
CA VAL A 517 -14.69 -15.15 -27.70
C VAL A 517 -15.81 -14.30 -27.12
N LYS A 518 -16.19 -14.58 -25.89
CA LYS A 518 -17.22 -13.84 -25.14
C LYS A 518 -16.66 -13.32 -23.82
N MET A 519 -16.99 -12.07 -23.46
CA MET A 519 -16.61 -11.44 -22.19
C MET A 519 -17.61 -10.37 -21.77
N TRP A 520 -17.73 -10.14 -20.47
CA TRP A 520 -18.45 -9.01 -19.88
C TRP A 520 -17.43 -7.93 -19.51
N ILE A 521 -17.65 -6.70 -19.89
CA ILE A 521 -16.70 -5.61 -19.66
C ILE A 521 -17.22 -4.62 -18.62
N GLU A 522 -16.29 -4.05 -17.86
CA GLU A 522 -16.55 -2.85 -17.10
C GLU A 522 -16.28 -1.63 -17.98
N ASP A 523 -17.24 -0.71 -17.98
CA ASP A 523 -17.14 0.60 -18.61
C ASP A 523 -17.85 1.65 -17.73
N GLU A 524 -17.89 2.89 -18.17
CA GLU A 524 -18.51 3.98 -17.41
C GLU A 524 -19.94 3.67 -16.98
N GLN A 525 -20.74 3.03 -17.87
CA GLN A 525 -22.13 2.70 -17.54
C GLN A 525 -22.23 1.60 -16.47
N SER A 526 -21.40 0.55 -16.56
CA SER A 526 -21.38 -0.50 -15.51
C SER A 526 -20.85 0.03 -14.19
N LEU A 527 -19.83 0.89 -14.23
CA LEU A 527 -19.33 1.58 -13.04
C LEU A 527 -20.39 2.51 -12.44
N ALA A 528 -21.15 3.23 -13.25
CA ALA A 528 -22.24 4.07 -12.76
C ALA A 528 -23.27 3.26 -11.93
N TYR A 529 -23.65 2.06 -12.37
CA TYR A 529 -24.52 1.19 -11.58
C TYR A 529 -23.89 0.77 -10.24
N ARG A 530 -22.57 0.56 -10.20
CA ARG A 530 -21.86 0.26 -8.95
C ARG A 530 -21.86 1.45 -8.01
N LEU A 531 -21.53 2.64 -8.52
CA LEU A 531 -21.50 3.88 -7.75
C LEU A 531 -22.89 4.28 -7.26
N GLN A 532 -23.93 4.08 -8.08
CA GLN A 532 -25.32 4.25 -7.65
C GLN A 532 -25.63 3.33 -6.46
N TYR A 533 -25.24 2.05 -6.52
CA TYR A 533 -25.45 1.12 -5.43
C TYR A 533 -24.63 1.51 -4.18
N VAL A 534 -23.39 1.99 -4.33
CA VAL A 534 -22.58 2.51 -3.22
C VAL A 534 -23.29 3.67 -2.52
N ASN A 535 -23.91 4.56 -3.28
CA ASN A 535 -24.68 5.69 -2.73
C ASN A 535 -25.95 5.20 -2.05
N ASP A 536 -26.77 4.37 -2.71
CA ASP A 536 -28.05 3.88 -2.22
C ASP A 536 -27.91 3.02 -0.95
N ALA A 537 -26.86 2.22 -0.87
CA ALA A 537 -26.56 1.36 0.28
C ALA A 537 -25.72 2.08 1.38
N ASN A 538 -25.40 3.36 1.19
CA ASN A 538 -24.54 4.15 2.07
C ASN A 538 -23.22 3.45 2.43
N LEU A 539 -22.54 2.88 1.42
CA LEU A 539 -21.23 2.27 1.60
C LEU A 539 -20.14 3.35 1.75
N ALA A 540 -19.00 2.97 2.31
CA ALA A 540 -17.83 3.85 2.46
C ALA A 540 -17.19 4.28 1.11
N GLY A 541 -17.40 3.50 0.06
CA GLY A 541 -16.85 3.74 -1.27
C GLY A 541 -16.52 2.45 -2.01
N THR A 542 -15.43 2.49 -2.76
CA THR A 542 -14.98 1.39 -3.62
C THR A 542 -13.53 1.00 -3.34
N ALA A 543 -13.15 -0.21 -3.78
CA ALA A 543 -11.78 -0.69 -3.79
C ALA A 543 -11.50 -1.38 -5.12
N CYS A 544 -10.61 -0.81 -5.94
CA CYS A 544 -10.38 -1.23 -7.32
C CYS A 544 -9.22 -2.22 -7.45
N TRP A 545 -9.47 -3.40 -8.02
CA TRP A 545 -8.45 -4.36 -8.41
C TRP A 545 -8.31 -4.38 -9.94
N ALA A 546 -7.19 -3.95 -10.51
CA ALA A 546 -6.08 -3.30 -9.87
C ALA A 546 -5.62 -2.13 -10.73
N LEU A 547 -4.96 -1.16 -10.13
CA LEU A 547 -4.34 -0.06 -10.87
C LEU A 547 -3.40 -0.60 -11.95
N THR A 548 -3.28 0.12 -13.08
CA THR A 548 -2.61 -0.28 -14.33
C THR A 548 -3.40 -1.26 -15.21
N GLN A 549 -4.61 -1.64 -14.81
CA GLN A 549 -5.51 -2.48 -15.62
C GLN A 549 -6.67 -1.70 -16.24
N GLU A 550 -6.89 -0.47 -15.83
CA GLU A 550 -7.86 0.45 -16.41
C GLU A 550 -7.46 0.91 -17.81
N TYR A 551 -8.43 1.37 -18.58
CA TYR A 551 -8.18 2.18 -19.79
C TYR A 551 -8.15 3.67 -19.43
N ASP A 552 -7.52 4.48 -20.27
CA ASP A 552 -7.40 5.92 -20.05
C ASP A 552 -8.77 6.56 -19.84
N GLY A 553 -8.91 7.28 -18.72
CA GLY A 553 -10.16 7.94 -18.31
C GLY A 553 -11.17 7.03 -17.62
N MET A 554 -10.95 5.72 -17.48
CA MET A 554 -11.91 4.81 -16.83
C MET A 554 -12.25 5.21 -15.39
N LEU A 555 -11.26 5.71 -14.66
CA LEU A 555 -11.42 6.06 -13.24
C LEU A 555 -12.03 7.44 -13.02
N HIS A 556 -12.17 8.26 -14.07
CA HIS A 556 -12.69 9.63 -13.99
C HIS A 556 -14.09 9.71 -13.37
N ILE A 557 -14.94 8.71 -13.63
CA ILE A 557 -16.29 8.63 -13.06
C ILE A 557 -16.29 8.60 -11.53
N PHE A 558 -15.26 8.05 -10.89
CA PHE A 558 -15.17 8.05 -9.43
C PHE A 558 -14.97 9.47 -8.88
N ASP A 559 -14.09 10.26 -9.52
CA ASP A 559 -13.89 11.66 -9.16
C ASP A 559 -15.18 12.48 -9.33
N GLU A 560 -15.83 12.35 -10.47
CA GLU A 560 -17.07 13.06 -10.74
C GLU A 560 -18.18 12.72 -9.75
N VAL A 561 -18.34 11.44 -9.41
CA VAL A 561 -19.39 10.99 -8.50
C VAL A 561 -19.07 11.29 -7.04
N TYR A 562 -17.84 11.03 -6.59
CA TYR A 562 -17.49 11.15 -5.17
C TYR A 562 -17.10 12.57 -4.77
N HIS A 563 -16.39 13.31 -5.63
CA HIS A 563 -15.83 14.61 -5.29
C HIS A 563 -16.57 15.78 -5.95
N GLN A 564 -17.12 15.58 -7.16
CA GLN A 564 -17.81 16.64 -7.86
C GLN A 564 -19.34 16.55 -7.70
N GLY A 565 -19.87 15.47 -7.08
CA GLY A 565 -21.28 15.30 -6.78
C GLY A 565 -22.16 15.02 -8.01
N VAL A 566 -21.57 14.49 -9.09
CA VAL A 566 -22.32 14.09 -10.27
C VAL A 566 -23.18 12.87 -9.94
N ASP A 567 -24.47 12.93 -10.31
CA ASP A 567 -25.36 11.79 -10.15
C ASP A 567 -24.95 10.66 -11.10
N PRO A 568 -24.61 9.45 -10.60
CA PRO A 568 -24.22 8.31 -11.43
C PRO A 568 -25.27 7.95 -12.47
N SER A 569 -26.56 8.23 -12.23
CA SER A 569 -27.64 7.96 -13.20
C SER A 569 -27.46 8.71 -14.53
N SER A 570 -26.66 9.77 -14.56
CA SER A 570 -26.35 10.53 -15.80
C SER A 570 -25.56 9.70 -16.84
N TYR A 571 -24.82 8.69 -16.38
CA TYR A 571 -24.06 7.77 -17.22
C TYR A 571 -24.88 6.54 -17.67
N ILE A 572 -26.08 6.34 -17.11
CA ILE A 572 -26.92 5.18 -17.39
C ILE A 572 -27.82 5.50 -18.59
N THR A 573 -27.42 5.05 -19.76
CA THR A 573 -28.16 5.24 -21.02
C THR A 573 -29.09 4.06 -21.34
N GLU A 574 -28.73 2.85 -20.90
CA GLU A 574 -29.48 1.62 -21.08
C GLU A 574 -30.20 1.24 -19.76
N LYS A 575 -31.52 1.07 -19.84
CA LYS A 575 -32.37 0.79 -18.67
C LYS A 575 -32.85 -0.66 -18.64
#